data_16709dec74fe3303407752967bd1584d
#
_entry.id   16709dec74fe3303407752967bd1584d
#
_cell.length_a   1.000
_cell.length_b   1.000
_cell.length_c   1.000
_cell.angle_alpha   90.00
_cell.angle_beta   90.00
_cell.angle_gamma   90.00
#
_symmetry.space_group_name_H-M   'P 1'
#
loop_
_entity.id
_entity.type
_entity.pdbx_description
1 polymer ?
#
loop_
_entity_poly.entity_id
_entity_poly.type
_entity_poly.pdbx_seq_one_letter_code
_entity_poly.pdbx_strand_id
1 'polypeptide(L)'
;MAGARSLWHANGMRETQFGRPIIGIANSFTQFVPGHVHLHEIGQYVKRRIEALGCFVAEFDTIAVDDGIAMGHGGMLYSLPSREIIADSIEYMANAHCIDALVLIGNCDKVTPGMLMAAMRLNIPTVFVSGGPMEAGRLGDREIDLIDAMVTAADASRPDGEVARIERSACPGCGSCSGMFTANSMNCLTEALGLALPGNGTLLATHANRRRLFETAAELIVRNAARYYDEGDETVLPRSIATKAAFENAMSLDIAMGGSTNTVLHLLAAAHEAGVDFTMHDIDRLSRRVPVLCKVAPNSHYHIQDVNRAGGIFALLGELDRAGLLDTSVRRVEGRTLAEAIAAEDILSARATEEARRRALSAPAGLHGRELGMQHSTYDSADTDRTAGCIRDAAHAYFRDGGLAVLTGNIARGGCVVKTAGVDPSLFRFRGPARVYESQEQAVEGILGGEVQAGDVVVIRYEGPKGGPGMQEMLYPTSYLKSRHLDKACALLTDGRFSGGTSGLSIGHVSPEAAAGGEIAVIRTGDPIEIDIPARTIRLAIGDDELAARTTAQRTFVPAARDRAVPASLRAYARLVSSADRGAVRLLDDETR
;
A
#
# COMPACT_ATOMS: atom_id res chain seq x y z
N MET A 1 7.97 24.47 -34.90
CA MET A 1 7.74 24.51 -33.43
C MET A 1 7.43 25.91 -32.85
N ALA A 2 7.30 26.98 -33.68
CA ALA A 2 7.04 28.33 -33.14
C ALA A 2 5.71 28.42 -32.33
N GLY A 3 4.64 27.76 -32.80
CA GLY A 3 3.38 27.71 -32.07
C GLY A 3 3.48 27.12 -30.66
N ALA A 4 4.17 26.00 -30.51
CA ALA A 4 4.38 25.38 -29.18
C ALA A 4 5.20 26.31 -28.26
N ARG A 5 6.27 26.94 -28.79
CA ARG A 5 7.06 27.90 -28.00
C ARG A 5 6.27 29.11 -27.56
N SER A 6 5.35 29.60 -28.41
CA SER A 6 4.45 30.69 -28.03
C SER A 6 3.57 30.33 -26.84
N LEU A 7 3.06 29.09 -26.79
CA LEU A 7 2.25 28.61 -25.68
C LEU A 7 3.11 28.41 -24.41
N TRP A 8 4.34 27.92 -24.56
CA TRP A 8 5.29 27.83 -23.43
C TRP A 8 5.64 29.20 -22.86
N HIS A 9 5.81 30.24 -23.71
CA HIS A 9 5.96 31.63 -23.25
C HIS A 9 4.73 32.10 -22.46
N ALA A 10 3.52 31.81 -22.94
CA ALA A 10 2.29 32.14 -22.22
C ALA A 10 2.20 31.44 -20.85
N ASN A 11 2.79 30.24 -20.72
CA ASN A 11 2.94 29.51 -19.45
C ASN A 11 4.11 29.99 -18.57
N GLY A 12 4.84 31.05 -19.00
CA GLY A 12 5.90 31.66 -18.23
C GLY A 12 7.32 31.10 -18.48
N MET A 13 7.51 30.23 -19.49
CA MET A 13 8.83 29.75 -19.87
C MET A 13 9.68 30.90 -20.45
N ARG A 14 10.87 31.10 -19.91
CA ARG A 14 11.82 32.14 -20.34
C ARG A 14 12.69 31.64 -21.49
N GLU A 15 13.22 32.54 -22.32
CA GLU A 15 14.12 32.21 -23.43
C GLU A 15 15.31 31.33 -23.00
N THR A 16 15.87 31.59 -21.84
CA THR A 16 17.02 30.85 -21.30
C THR A 16 16.69 29.43 -20.84
N GLN A 17 15.42 29.05 -20.82
CA GLN A 17 14.95 27.72 -20.39
C GLN A 17 14.64 26.81 -21.59
N PHE A 18 14.51 27.35 -22.80
CA PHE A 18 14.38 26.53 -23.99
C PHE A 18 15.65 25.69 -24.23
N GLY A 19 15.45 24.41 -24.57
CA GLY A 19 16.54 23.46 -24.75
C GLY A 19 17.11 22.90 -23.45
N ARG A 20 16.46 23.17 -22.31
CA ARG A 20 16.75 22.57 -21.01
C ARG A 20 15.62 21.63 -20.60
N PRO A 21 15.86 20.67 -19.68
CA PRO A 21 14.82 19.77 -19.20
C PRO A 21 13.59 20.49 -18.66
N ILE A 22 12.41 20.03 -19.06
CA ILE A 22 11.11 20.44 -18.53
C ILE A 22 10.78 19.51 -17.36
N ILE A 23 10.61 20.07 -16.17
CA ILE A 23 10.27 19.30 -14.99
C ILE A 23 8.76 19.33 -14.76
N GLY A 24 8.14 18.17 -14.65
CA GLY A 24 6.76 18.00 -14.25
C GLY A 24 6.62 17.74 -12.75
N ILE A 25 5.61 18.31 -12.13
CA ILE A 25 5.13 17.89 -10.82
C ILE A 25 3.78 17.21 -11.05
N ALA A 26 3.75 15.87 -10.92
CA ALA A 26 2.51 15.13 -10.91
C ALA A 26 2.01 15.05 -9.47
N ASN A 27 1.03 15.89 -9.14
CA ASN A 27 0.39 15.97 -7.85
C ASN A 27 -0.93 15.17 -7.85
N SER A 28 -1.47 14.93 -6.67
CA SER A 28 -2.77 14.27 -6.49
C SER A 28 -3.67 15.03 -5.52
N PHE A 29 -3.53 16.36 -5.51
CA PHE A 29 -4.37 17.22 -4.67
C PHE A 29 -5.85 16.98 -4.93
N THR A 30 -6.60 16.88 -3.85
CA THR A 30 -8.07 16.92 -3.86
C THR A 30 -8.58 17.26 -2.47
N GLN A 31 -9.76 17.86 -2.39
CA GLN A 31 -10.43 18.14 -1.12
C GLN A 31 -11.25 16.96 -0.59
N PHE A 32 -11.38 15.87 -1.37
CA PHE A 32 -12.13 14.67 -0.99
C PHE A 32 -11.31 13.68 -0.15
N VAL A 33 -9.99 13.82 -0.08
CA VAL A 33 -9.09 12.86 0.57
C VAL A 33 -8.31 13.57 1.67
N PRO A 34 -8.49 13.23 2.96
CA PRO A 34 -7.74 13.88 4.07
C PRO A 34 -6.22 13.83 3.89
N GLY A 35 -5.72 12.75 3.28
CA GLY A 35 -4.31 12.59 2.93
C GLY A 35 -3.79 13.54 1.86
N HIS A 36 -4.68 14.27 1.14
CA HIS A 36 -4.33 15.04 -0.05
C HIS A 36 -4.71 16.53 0.04
N VAL A 37 -5.50 16.95 1.02
CA VAL A 37 -5.99 18.34 1.13
C VAL A 37 -4.88 19.38 1.23
N HIS A 38 -3.69 19.02 1.67
CA HIS A 38 -2.51 19.88 1.83
C HIS A 38 -1.53 19.81 0.65
N LEU A 39 -1.75 18.90 -0.32
CA LEU A 39 -0.78 18.63 -1.37
C LEU A 39 -0.66 19.78 -2.38
N HIS A 40 -1.69 20.59 -2.57
CA HIS A 40 -1.59 21.78 -3.42
C HIS A 40 -0.49 22.75 -2.94
N GLU A 41 -0.49 23.06 -1.65
CA GLU A 41 0.53 23.94 -1.06
C GLU A 41 1.93 23.34 -1.17
N ILE A 42 2.05 22.01 -1.01
CA ILE A 42 3.30 21.28 -1.18
C ILE A 42 3.78 21.35 -2.64
N GLY A 43 2.89 21.10 -3.61
CA GLY A 43 3.23 21.20 -5.03
C GLY A 43 3.75 22.58 -5.39
N GLN A 44 3.05 23.64 -4.95
CA GLN A 44 3.49 25.02 -5.14
C GLN A 44 4.81 25.33 -4.40
N TYR A 45 5.05 24.71 -3.24
CA TYR A 45 6.32 24.85 -2.53
C TYR A 45 7.48 24.23 -3.32
N VAL A 46 7.33 22.99 -3.78
CA VAL A 46 8.33 22.29 -4.61
C VAL A 46 8.57 23.05 -5.92
N LYS A 47 7.50 23.53 -6.56
CA LYS A 47 7.59 24.34 -7.78
C LYS A 47 8.50 25.56 -7.59
N ARG A 48 8.26 26.38 -6.57
CA ARG A 48 9.11 27.56 -6.27
C ARG A 48 10.57 27.19 -6.03
N ARG A 49 10.85 26.04 -5.40
CA ARG A 49 12.22 25.56 -5.17
C ARG A 49 12.92 25.20 -6.48
N ILE A 50 12.24 24.49 -7.39
CA ILE A 50 12.77 24.12 -8.71
C ILE A 50 12.97 25.38 -9.59
N GLU A 51 12.03 26.33 -9.58
CA GLU A 51 12.15 27.60 -10.30
C GLU A 51 13.37 28.42 -9.84
N ALA A 52 13.66 28.42 -8.52
CA ALA A 52 14.82 29.07 -7.95
C ALA A 52 16.15 28.45 -8.43
N LEU A 53 16.13 27.18 -8.85
CA LEU A 53 17.28 26.50 -9.47
C LEU A 53 17.41 26.75 -10.98
N GLY A 54 16.51 27.59 -11.55
CA GLY A 54 16.57 28.05 -12.93
C GLY A 54 15.87 27.19 -13.96
N CYS A 55 15.24 26.10 -13.56
CA CYS A 55 14.48 25.21 -14.45
C CYS A 55 13.05 25.73 -14.71
N PHE A 56 12.48 25.36 -15.85
CA PHE A 56 11.04 25.44 -16.05
C PHE A 56 10.36 24.24 -15.40
N VAL A 57 9.28 24.50 -14.67
CA VAL A 57 8.50 23.47 -13.99
C VAL A 57 7.02 23.76 -14.08
N ALA A 58 6.22 22.74 -14.37
CA ALA A 58 4.78 22.82 -14.41
C ALA A 58 4.15 21.73 -13.54
N GLU A 59 3.09 22.08 -12.81
CA GLU A 59 2.33 21.16 -11.96
C GLU A 59 1.01 20.78 -12.65
N PHE A 60 0.62 19.53 -12.48
CA PHE A 60 -0.71 19.03 -12.83
C PHE A 60 -1.18 18.04 -11.79
N ASP A 61 -2.51 17.90 -11.63
CA ASP A 61 -3.10 16.93 -10.71
C ASP A 61 -3.61 15.70 -11.45
N THR A 62 -3.40 14.53 -10.85
CA THR A 62 -4.13 13.29 -11.16
C THR A 62 -5.26 13.08 -10.16
N ILE A 63 -6.15 12.14 -10.43
CA ILE A 63 -7.25 11.82 -9.51
C ILE A 63 -6.75 11.12 -8.25
N ALA A 64 -7.52 11.22 -7.17
CA ALA A 64 -7.36 10.40 -5.97
C ALA A 64 -8.73 9.96 -5.45
N VAL A 65 -8.86 8.68 -5.12
CA VAL A 65 -10.02 8.09 -4.44
C VAL A 65 -9.62 7.77 -3.01
N ASP A 66 -10.46 8.14 -2.04
CA ASP A 66 -10.26 7.80 -0.63
C ASP A 66 -10.87 6.43 -0.33
N ASP A 67 -10.01 5.45 -0.02
CA ASP A 67 -10.46 4.09 0.29
C ASP A 67 -11.28 4.06 1.58
N GLY A 68 -10.94 4.85 2.59
CA GLY A 68 -11.65 4.90 3.86
C GLY A 68 -13.09 5.45 3.71
N ILE A 69 -13.25 6.53 2.92
CA ILE A 69 -14.57 7.12 2.63
C ILE A 69 -15.39 6.22 1.70
N ALA A 70 -14.74 5.56 0.74
CA ALA A 70 -15.38 4.67 -0.22
C ALA A 70 -15.76 3.30 0.36
N MET A 71 -15.20 2.92 1.51
CA MET A 71 -15.36 1.60 2.10
C MET A 71 -16.79 1.34 2.58
N GLY A 72 -17.30 0.14 2.32
CA GLY A 72 -18.64 -0.29 2.74
C GLY A 72 -19.78 0.10 1.81
N HIS A 73 -19.49 0.71 0.66
CA HIS A 73 -20.48 0.98 -0.39
C HIS A 73 -19.86 0.86 -1.79
N GLY A 74 -20.67 0.97 -2.83
CA GLY A 74 -20.26 0.76 -4.23
C GLY A 74 -19.15 1.69 -4.74
N GLY A 75 -18.81 2.76 -4.02
CA GLY A 75 -17.64 3.62 -4.30
C GLY A 75 -16.32 2.86 -4.24
N MET A 76 -16.23 1.82 -3.38
CA MET A 76 -15.01 1.04 -3.22
C MET A 76 -14.59 0.25 -4.47
N LEU A 77 -15.52 -0.01 -5.38
CA LEU A 77 -15.24 -0.64 -6.67
C LEU A 77 -14.34 0.21 -7.58
N TYR A 78 -14.30 1.53 -7.36
CA TYR A 78 -13.48 2.46 -8.13
C TYR A 78 -12.05 2.62 -7.58
N SER A 79 -11.80 2.15 -6.37
CA SER A 79 -10.52 2.34 -5.70
C SER A 79 -9.36 1.70 -6.49
N LEU A 80 -9.33 0.36 -6.64
CA LEU A 80 -8.23 -0.29 -7.35
C LEU A 80 -8.14 0.12 -8.84
N PRO A 81 -9.24 0.24 -9.61
CA PRO A 81 -9.19 0.74 -10.97
C PRO A 81 -8.60 2.15 -11.11
N SER A 82 -8.73 3.01 -10.10
CA SER A 82 -8.13 4.36 -10.13
C SER A 82 -6.61 4.33 -10.24
N ARG A 83 -5.93 3.28 -9.73
CA ARG A 83 -4.49 3.08 -9.87
C ARG A 83 -4.05 3.11 -11.33
N GLU A 84 -4.80 2.46 -12.22
CA GLU A 84 -4.53 2.43 -13.66
C GLU A 84 -4.76 3.81 -14.30
N ILE A 85 -5.83 4.49 -13.90
CA ILE A 85 -6.16 5.83 -14.41
C ILE A 85 -5.11 6.85 -13.97
N ILE A 86 -4.60 6.74 -12.75
CA ILE A 86 -3.52 7.58 -12.23
C ILE A 86 -2.27 7.38 -13.08
N ALA A 87 -1.86 6.15 -13.33
CA ALA A 87 -0.71 5.83 -14.17
C ALA A 87 -0.89 6.40 -15.59
N ASP A 88 -2.04 6.16 -16.22
CA ASP A 88 -2.37 6.68 -17.55
C ASP A 88 -2.32 8.22 -17.58
N SER A 89 -2.96 8.89 -16.62
CA SER A 89 -3.03 10.36 -16.63
C SER A 89 -1.64 11.01 -16.57
N ILE A 90 -0.72 10.42 -15.80
CA ILE A 90 0.66 10.90 -15.69
C ILE A 90 1.41 10.61 -17.00
N GLU A 91 1.25 9.43 -17.56
CA GLU A 91 1.86 9.05 -18.84
C GLU A 91 1.38 9.96 -19.98
N TYR A 92 0.06 10.24 -20.08
CA TYR A 92 -0.51 11.16 -21.06
C TYR A 92 0.08 12.56 -20.93
N MET A 93 0.13 13.11 -19.72
CA MET A 93 0.67 14.44 -19.49
C MET A 93 2.15 14.52 -19.81
N ALA A 94 2.92 13.54 -19.39
CA ALA A 94 4.36 13.52 -19.61
C ALA A 94 4.71 13.42 -21.11
N ASN A 95 4.11 12.46 -21.82
CA ASN A 95 4.40 12.24 -23.22
C ASN A 95 3.84 13.37 -24.13
N ALA A 96 2.62 13.85 -23.86
CA ALA A 96 2.01 14.92 -24.66
C ALA A 96 2.75 16.25 -24.56
N HIS A 97 3.34 16.55 -23.40
CA HIS A 97 4.04 17.82 -23.14
C HIS A 97 5.56 17.70 -23.13
N CYS A 98 6.10 16.52 -23.48
CA CYS A 98 7.55 16.26 -23.50
C CYS A 98 8.20 16.63 -22.16
N ILE A 99 7.65 16.12 -21.06
CA ILE A 99 8.23 16.27 -19.73
C ILE A 99 9.48 15.39 -19.65
N ASP A 100 10.58 15.97 -19.18
CA ASP A 100 11.89 15.30 -19.13
C ASP A 100 12.20 14.69 -17.77
N ALA A 101 11.61 15.22 -16.69
CA ALA A 101 11.80 14.69 -15.34
C ALA A 101 10.57 14.94 -14.47
N LEU A 102 10.32 14.08 -13.46
CA LEU A 102 9.11 14.10 -12.65
C LEU A 102 9.40 14.16 -11.14
N VAL A 103 8.66 15.03 -10.45
CA VAL A 103 8.40 14.89 -9.02
C VAL A 103 6.99 14.34 -8.84
N LEU A 104 6.85 13.21 -8.17
CA LEU A 104 5.57 12.57 -7.89
C LEU A 104 5.16 12.89 -6.45
N ILE A 105 4.02 13.55 -6.27
CA ILE A 105 3.49 13.95 -4.95
C ILE A 105 2.17 13.22 -4.72
N GLY A 106 2.22 12.14 -3.96
CA GLY A 106 1.07 11.33 -3.60
C GLY A 106 1.05 10.99 -2.13
N ASN A 107 0.01 10.30 -1.66
CA ASN A 107 -0.03 9.91 -0.26
C ASN A 107 -0.95 8.71 0.04
N CYS A 108 -1.98 8.47 -0.75
CA CYS A 108 -3.03 7.49 -0.45
C CYS A 108 -2.83 6.17 -1.20
N ASP A 109 -3.68 5.19 -0.86
CA ASP A 109 -3.57 3.75 -1.15
C ASP A 109 -3.29 3.39 -2.60
N LYS A 110 -4.01 4.00 -3.54
CA LYS A 110 -3.90 3.68 -4.98
C LYS A 110 -3.08 4.70 -5.75
N VAL A 111 -2.90 5.89 -5.14
CA VAL A 111 -2.13 6.98 -5.75
C VAL A 111 -0.64 6.64 -5.80
N THR A 112 -0.06 6.24 -4.67
CA THR A 112 1.36 5.86 -4.61
C THR A 112 1.71 4.75 -5.60
N PRO A 113 1.00 3.60 -5.64
CA PRO A 113 1.31 2.57 -6.64
C PRO A 113 1.02 3.01 -8.08
N GLY A 114 -0.03 3.80 -8.34
CA GLY A 114 -0.30 4.34 -9.68
C GLY A 114 0.81 5.26 -10.17
N MET A 115 1.36 6.09 -9.29
CA MET A 115 2.52 6.94 -9.59
C MET A 115 3.79 6.12 -9.83
N LEU A 116 4.01 5.04 -9.06
CA LEU A 116 5.13 4.12 -9.29
C LEU A 116 5.01 3.43 -10.66
N MET A 117 3.81 2.97 -11.04
CA MET A 117 3.56 2.39 -12.36
C MET A 117 3.90 3.40 -13.47
N ALA A 118 3.47 4.66 -13.35
CA ALA A 118 3.81 5.72 -14.30
C ALA A 118 5.33 5.96 -14.40
N ALA A 119 6.02 6.00 -13.26
CA ALA A 119 7.47 6.15 -13.22
C ALA A 119 8.19 5.01 -13.98
N MET A 120 7.71 3.77 -13.81
CA MET A 120 8.26 2.60 -14.51
C MET A 120 7.97 2.63 -16.01
N ARG A 121 6.76 3.03 -16.42
CA ARG A 121 6.39 3.17 -17.85
C ARG A 121 7.24 4.21 -18.55
N LEU A 122 7.32 5.40 -17.99
CA LEU A 122 8.02 6.56 -18.57
C LEU A 122 9.54 6.40 -18.54
N ASN A 123 10.07 5.85 -17.47
CA ASN A 123 11.50 5.65 -17.23
C ASN A 123 12.35 6.91 -17.48
N ILE A 124 11.88 8.06 -17.07
CA ILE A 124 12.62 9.34 -17.03
C ILE A 124 13.05 9.64 -15.59
N PRO A 125 14.04 10.52 -15.34
CA PRO A 125 14.44 10.87 -13.99
C PRO A 125 13.23 11.23 -13.12
N THR A 126 13.05 10.54 -11.99
CA THR A 126 11.84 10.67 -11.17
C THR A 126 12.20 10.58 -9.69
N VAL A 127 11.59 11.43 -8.88
CA VAL A 127 11.66 11.39 -7.41
C VAL A 127 10.24 11.32 -6.86
N PHE A 128 9.98 10.36 -5.98
CA PHE A 128 8.73 10.28 -5.24
C PHE A 128 8.86 10.95 -3.86
N VAL A 129 7.89 11.77 -3.50
CA VAL A 129 7.79 12.36 -2.16
C VAL A 129 6.35 12.41 -1.69
N SER A 130 6.03 11.71 -0.60
CA SER A 130 4.66 11.65 -0.08
C SER A 130 4.29 12.89 0.72
N GLY A 131 2.97 13.14 0.84
CA GLY A 131 2.43 14.15 1.73
C GLY A 131 2.66 13.87 3.22
N GLY A 132 2.93 12.61 3.58
CA GLY A 132 3.21 12.15 4.93
C GLY A 132 1.99 11.61 5.68
N PRO A 133 2.21 10.83 6.74
CA PRO A 133 1.16 10.31 7.60
C PRO A 133 0.61 11.39 8.54
N MET A 134 -0.67 11.26 8.91
CA MET A 134 -1.23 12.04 10.03
C MET A 134 -0.76 11.45 11.37
N GLU A 135 -0.80 12.25 12.41
CA GLU A 135 -0.61 11.75 13.78
C GLU A 135 -1.81 10.91 14.23
N ALA A 136 -1.61 10.04 15.21
CA ALA A 136 -2.71 9.30 15.83
C ALA A 136 -3.71 10.25 16.51
N GLY A 137 -4.99 9.93 16.42
CA GLY A 137 -6.04 10.62 17.17
C GLY A 137 -5.90 10.37 18.67
N ARG A 138 -6.53 11.19 19.50
CA ARG A 138 -6.48 11.06 20.95
C ARG A 138 -7.85 11.17 21.61
N LEU A 139 -8.13 10.26 22.53
CA LEU A 139 -9.29 10.32 23.41
C LEU A 139 -8.83 10.12 24.88
N GLY A 140 -8.64 11.22 25.59
CA GLY A 140 -7.93 11.23 26.88
C GLY A 140 -6.48 10.82 26.68
N ASP A 141 -6.02 9.82 27.44
CA ASP A 141 -4.64 9.29 27.34
C ASP A 141 -4.48 8.19 26.28
N ARG A 142 -5.58 7.78 25.63
CA ARG A 142 -5.56 6.73 24.62
C ARG A 142 -5.35 7.31 23.23
N GLU A 143 -4.39 6.76 22.48
CA GLU A 143 -4.29 6.95 21.03
C GLU A 143 -5.32 6.09 20.31
N ILE A 144 -5.91 6.64 19.25
CA ILE A 144 -6.98 6.02 18.45
C ILE A 144 -6.77 6.32 16.99
N ASP A 145 -7.39 5.50 16.14
CA ASP A 145 -7.36 5.68 14.70
C ASP A 145 -8.73 5.39 14.04
N LEU A 146 -8.78 5.40 12.71
CA LEU A 146 -9.97 5.11 11.91
C LEU A 146 -10.60 3.76 12.27
N ILE A 147 -9.79 2.74 12.57
CA ILE A 147 -10.30 1.40 12.89
C ILE A 147 -11.01 1.38 14.25
N ASP A 148 -10.51 2.14 15.24
CA ASP A 148 -11.20 2.31 16.52
C ASP A 148 -12.60 2.90 16.32
N ALA A 149 -12.73 3.90 15.42
CA ALA A 149 -14.04 4.49 15.11
C ALA A 149 -14.98 3.45 14.47
N MET A 150 -14.49 2.69 13.50
CA MET A 150 -15.29 1.67 12.79
C MET A 150 -15.72 0.52 13.72
N VAL A 151 -14.79 0.00 14.53
CA VAL A 151 -15.08 -1.10 15.47
C VAL A 151 -16.05 -0.64 16.56
N THR A 152 -15.88 0.58 17.07
CA THR A 152 -16.79 1.13 18.10
C THR A 152 -18.18 1.37 17.54
N ALA A 153 -18.30 1.89 16.31
CA ALA A 153 -19.60 2.10 15.67
C ALA A 153 -20.33 0.77 15.32
N ALA A 154 -19.57 -0.31 15.11
CA ALA A 154 -20.13 -1.64 14.86
C ALA A 154 -20.60 -2.37 16.12
N ASP A 155 -20.24 -1.89 17.31
CA ASP A 155 -20.66 -2.47 18.60
C ASP A 155 -21.95 -1.82 19.10
N ALA A 156 -23.09 -2.51 18.89
CA ALA A 156 -24.41 -2.03 19.29
C ALA A 156 -24.56 -1.77 20.81
N SER A 157 -23.63 -2.20 21.65
CA SER A 157 -23.62 -1.92 23.09
C SER A 157 -23.04 -0.54 23.45
N ARG A 158 -22.41 0.15 22.51
CA ARG A 158 -21.77 1.44 22.71
C ARG A 158 -22.77 2.59 22.59
N PRO A 159 -22.73 3.56 23.53
CA PRO A 159 -23.58 4.74 23.43
C PRO A 159 -23.21 5.64 22.24
N ASP A 160 -24.21 6.21 21.55
CA ASP A 160 -24.01 7.14 20.42
C ASP A 160 -23.04 8.30 20.76
N GLY A 161 -23.09 8.78 22.00
CA GLY A 161 -22.20 9.85 22.47
C GLY A 161 -20.73 9.44 22.56
N GLU A 162 -20.40 8.15 22.75
CA GLU A 162 -19.05 7.62 22.71
C GLU A 162 -18.57 7.50 21.25
N VAL A 163 -19.41 6.92 20.40
CA VAL A 163 -19.14 6.81 18.96
C VAL A 163 -18.83 8.19 18.37
N ALA A 164 -19.69 9.18 18.61
CA ALA A 164 -19.51 10.54 18.11
C ALA A 164 -18.24 11.25 18.66
N ARG A 165 -17.73 10.89 19.84
CA ARG A 165 -16.46 11.41 20.34
C ARG A 165 -15.27 10.80 19.62
N ILE A 166 -15.30 9.48 19.40
CA ILE A 166 -14.23 8.77 18.68
C ILE A 166 -14.17 9.25 17.24
N GLU A 167 -15.29 9.36 16.52
CA GLU A 167 -15.37 9.87 15.15
C GLU A 167 -14.68 11.23 14.99
N ARG A 168 -14.89 12.14 15.93
CA ARG A 168 -14.30 13.49 15.89
C ARG A 168 -12.82 13.53 16.26
N SER A 169 -12.29 12.48 16.88
CA SER A 169 -10.93 12.47 17.43
C SER A 169 -9.99 11.53 16.69
N ALA A 170 -10.52 10.53 15.94
CA ALA A 170 -9.73 9.46 15.34
C ALA A 170 -8.80 9.96 14.21
N CYS A 171 -9.20 11.01 13.48
CA CYS A 171 -8.44 11.56 12.35
C CYS A 171 -8.22 13.08 12.54
N PRO A 172 -7.20 13.52 13.30
CA PRO A 172 -7.09 14.89 13.78
C PRO A 172 -6.58 15.90 12.74
N GLY A 173 -6.07 15.45 11.58
CA GLY A 173 -5.42 16.38 10.65
C GLY A 173 -5.39 15.90 9.20
N CYS A 174 -4.42 16.40 8.44
CA CYS A 174 -4.12 15.90 7.10
C CYS A 174 -3.01 14.83 7.17
N GLY A 175 -2.93 14.03 6.13
CA GLY A 175 -1.96 12.96 5.98
C GLY A 175 -2.62 11.63 5.67
N SER A 176 -1.82 10.62 5.30
CA SER A 176 -2.27 9.23 5.23
C SER A 176 -2.61 8.71 6.63
N CYS A 177 -3.18 7.52 6.72
CA CYS A 177 -3.58 6.94 8.02
C CYS A 177 -2.43 6.91 9.04
N SER A 178 -2.76 6.96 10.34
CA SER A 178 -1.75 6.88 11.42
C SER A 178 -1.23 5.47 11.69
N GLY A 179 -1.94 4.41 11.24
CA GLY A 179 -1.53 3.00 11.33
C GLY A 179 -0.77 2.51 10.10
N MET A 180 -0.33 1.24 10.13
CA MET A 180 0.33 0.57 9.01
C MET A 180 -0.72 -0.05 8.06
N PHE A 181 -1.53 0.80 7.46
CA PHE A 181 -2.47 0.45 6.41
C PHE A 181 -1.82 0.58 5.04
N THR A 182 -2.56 0.40 3.96
CA THR A 182 -1.98 0.33 2.61
C THR A 182 -1.23 1.60 2.22
N ALA A 183 -1.76 2.78 2.53
CA ALA A 183 -1.12 4.06 2.19
C ALA A 183 0.29 4.17 2.80
N ASN A 184 0.41 3.96 4.13
CA ASN A 184 1.70 4.03 4.81
C ASN A 184 2.62 2.89 4.39
N SER A 185 2.09 1.66 4.21
CA SER A 185 2.89 0.54 3.69
C SER A 185 3.53 0.93 2.36
N MET A 186 2.76 1.44 1.39
CA MET A 186 3.30 1.83 0.09
C MET A 186 4.28 3.01 0.18
N ASN A 187 4.01 4.03 1.03
CA ASN A 187 4.93 5.15 1.23
C ASN A 187 6.26 4.71 1.87
N CYS A 188 6.24 3.71 2.75
CA CYS A 188 7.44 3.08 3.32
C CYS A 188 8.18 2.23 2.27
N LEU A 189 7.43 1.49 1.44
CA LEU A 189 8.02 0.65 0.40
C LEU A 189 8.72 1.46 -0.70
N THR A 190 8.26 2.69 -1.00
CA THR A 190 8.99 3.59 -1.92
C THR A 190 10.36 4.00 -1.40
N GLU A 191 10.54 4.10 -0.07
CA GLU A 191 11.86 4.30 0.53
C GLU A 191 12.76 3.07 0.33
N ALA A 192 12.25 1.86 0.62
CA ALA A 192 13.01 0.61 0.47
C ALA A 192 13.35 0.30 -1.00
N LEU A 193 12.41 0.59 -1.92
CA LEU A 193 12.61 0.45 -3.36
C LEU A 193 13.66 1.44 -3.91
N GLY A 194 13.97 2.50 -3.17
CA GLY A 194 15.00 3.47 -3.52
C GLY A 194 14.52 4.69 -4.31
N LEU A 195 13.21 4.86 -4.55
CA LEU A 195 12.64 5.97 -5.33
C LEU A 195 12.21 7.16 -4.48
N ALA A 196 12.17 7.01 -3.15
CA ALA A 196 11.84 8.08 -2.20
C ALA A 196 12.99 8.33 -1.22
N LEU A 197 12.97 9.53 -0.63
CA LEU A 197 13.96 9.99 0.34
C LEU A 197 13.73 9.38 1.74
N PRO A 198 14.76 9.25 2.58
CA PRO A 198 14.64 8.80 3.96
C PRO A 198 13.67 9.67 4.78
N GLY A 199 12.73 9.01 5.48
CA GLY A 199 11.67 9.68 6.25
C GLY A 199 10.38 9.91 5.46
N ASN A 200 10.32 9.49 4.20
CA ASN A 200 9.15 9.65 3.35
C ASN A 200 7.89 9.03 3.96
N GLY A 201 7.98 7.80 4.48
CA GLY A 201 6.83 7.03 4.96
C GLY A 201 6.46 7.27 6.42
N THR A 202 7.35 7.83 7.26
CA THR A 202 7.12 7.87 8.72
C THR A 202 7.09 9.26 9.35
N LEU A 203 7.69 10.27 8.71
CA LEU A 203 7.69 11.63 9.21
C LEU A 203 6.31 12.27 8.99
N LEU A 204 5.71 12.80 10.06
CA LEU A 204 4.35 13.33 10.05
C LEU A 204 4.13 14.46 9.03
N ALA A 205 2.96 14.50 8.42
CA ALA A 205 2.58 15.45 7.35
C ALA A 205 2.73 16.92 7.77
N THR A 206 2.35 17.24 8.99
CA THR A 206 2.34 18.61 9.53
C THR A 206 3.64 19.01 10.22
N HIS A 207 4.61 18.09 10.39
CA HIS A 207 5.84 18.37 11.11
C HIS A 207 6.82 19.22 10.29
N ALA A 208 7.44 20.22 10.92
CA ALA A 208 8.35 21.16 10.27
C ALA A 208 9.55 20.48 9.57
N ASN A 209 10.09 19.41 10.15
CA ASN A 209 11.20 18.67 9.56
C ASN A 209 10.85 18.07 8.18
N ARG A 210 9.55 17.90 7.86
CA ARG A 210 9.12 17.38 6.55
C ARG A 210 9.42 18.35 5.41
N ARG A 211 9.49 19.66 5.65
CA ARG A 211 9.87 20.65 4.61
C ARG A 211 11.17 20.29 3.91
N ARG A 212 12.14 19.76 4.67
CA ARG A 212 13.45 19.38 4.12
C ARG A 212 13.35 18.28 3.07
N LEU A 213 12.39 17.35 3.19
CA LEU A 213 12.19 16.31 2.17
C LEU A 213 11.77 16.92 0.83
N PHE A 214 10.87 17.90 0.84
CA PHE A 214 10.42 18.58 -0.36
C PHE A 214 11.52 19.45 -1.00
N GLU A 215 12.33 20.11 -0.18
CA GLU A 215 13.51 20.85 -0.65
C GLU A 215 14.53 19.93 -1.31
N THR A 216 14.86 18.83 -0.64
CA THR A 216 15.79 17.83 -1.16
C THR A 216 15.25 17.17 -2.44
N ALA A 217 13.96 16.87 -2.52
CA ALA A 217 13.35 16.32 -3.73
C ALA A 217 13.46 17.30 -4.92
N ALA A 218 13.24 18.60 -4.69
CA ALA A 218 13.39 19.63 -5.71
C ALA A 218 14.84 19.76 -6.21
N GLU A 219 15.81 19.77 -5.30
CA GLU A 219 17.24 19.82 -5.63
C GLU A 219 17.69 18.55 -6.38
N LEU A 220 17.18 17.40 -5.94
CA LEU A 220 17.54 16.09 -6.47
C LEU A 220 17.02 15.88 -7.89
N ILE A 221 15.77 16.28 -8.18
CA ILE A 221 15.21 16.08 -9.54
C ILE A 221 15.95 16.92 -10.57
N VAL A 222 16.31 18.16 -10.24
CA VAL A 222 17.12 19.04 -11.13
C VAL A 222 18.48 18.41 -11.39
N ARG A 223 19.16 17.92 -10.34
CA ARG A 223 20.46 17.24 -10.45
C ARG A 223 20.36 15.96 -11.28
N ASN A 224 19.35 15.12 -11.04
CA ASN A 224 19.20 13.85 -11.76
C ASN A 224 18.82 14.06 -13.23
N ALA A 225 18.04 15.10 -13.55
CA ALA A 225 17.78 15.49 -14.93
C ALA A 225 19.08 15.88 -15.64
N ALA A 226 19.95 16.70 -15.02
CA ALA A 226 21.24 17.07 -15.59
C ALA A 226 22.15 15.84 -15.76
N ARG A 227 22.25 14.96 -14.77
CA ARG A 227 23.04 13.72 -14.87
C ARG A 227 22.61 12.86 -16.06
N TYR A 228 21.31 12.71 -16.27
CA TYR A 228 20.80 11.90 -17.38
C TYR A 228 21.00 12.58 -18.74
N TYR A 229 20.58 13.86 -18.89
CA TYR A 229 20.58 14.53 -20.19
C TYR A 229 21.93 15.12 -20.58
N ASP A 230 22.75 15.58 -19.63
CA ASP A 230 24.05 16.18 -19.92
C ASP A 230 25.21 15.16 -19.83
N GLU A 231 25.09 14.15 -18.94
CA GLU A 231 26.16 13.19 -18.66
C GLU A 231 25.87 11.77 -19.20
N GLY A 232 24.64 11.48 -19.61
CA GLY A 232 24.21 10.15 -20.08
C GLY A 232 24.14 9.11 -18.96
N ASP A 233 23.94 9.54 -17.72
CA ASP A 233 23.90 8.65 -16.55
C ASP A 233 22.52 8.00 -16.37
N GLU A 234 22.37 6.78 -16.87
CA GLU A 234 21.13 6.00 -16.74
C GLU A 234 20.88 5.45 -15.34
N THR A 235 21.85 5.55 -14.41
CA THR A 235 21.67 5.03 -13.04
C THR A 235 20.64 5.81 -12.22
N VAL A 236 20.22 6.98 -12.69
CA VAL A 236 19.19 7.82 -12.06
C VAL A 236 17.76 7.47 -12.52
N LEU A 237 17.63 6.58 -13.50
CA LEU A 237 16.33 6.20 -14.05
C LEU A 237 15.58 5.21 -13.13
N PRO A 238 14.24 5.29 -13.06
CA PRO A 238 13.43 4.42 -12.21
C PRO A 238 13.70 2.92 -12.39
N ARG A 239 13.81 2.43 -13.64
CA ARG A 239 14.06 1.00 -13.90
C ARG A 239 15.48 0.56 -13.54
N SER A 240 16.44 1.49 -13.52
CA SER A 240 17.80 1.20 -13.05
C SER A 240 17.89 1.11 -11.53
N ILE A 241 16.97 1.76 -10.81
CA ILE A 241 16.86 1.73 -9.36
C ILE A 241 16.00 0.56 -8.91
N ALA A 242 14.81 0.40 -9.50
CA ALA A 242 13.80 -0.61 -9.15
C ALA A 242 14.15 -1.97 -9.79
N THR A 243 15.30 -2.52 -9.47
CA THR A 243 15.75 -3.85 -9.88
C THR A 243 15.00 -4.96 -9.12
N LYS A 244 15.13 -6.23 -9.55
CA LYS A 244 14.56 -7.37 -8.82
C LYS A 244 15.00 -7.39 -7.36
N ALA A 245 16.28 -7.14 -7.07
CA ALA A 245 16.80 -7.06 -5.71
C ALA A 245 16.15 -5.91 -4.90
N ALA A 246 15.87 -4.77 -5.54
CA ALA A 246 15.17 -3.67 -4.88
C ALA A 246 13.70 -4.03 -4.56
N PHE A 247 13.00 -4.75 -5.44
CA PHE A 247 11.66 -5.29 -5.16
C PHE A 247 11.69 -6.33 -4.04
N GLU A 248 12.69 -7.21 -3.99
CA GLU A 248 12.89 -8.18 -2.91
C GLU A 248 13.17 -7.49 -1.57
N ASN A 249 13.99 -6.43 -1.56
CA ASN A 249 14.22 -5.61 -0.37
C ASN A 249 12.94 -4.92 0.12
N ALA A 250 12.16 -4.34 -0.79
CA ALA A 250 10.89 -3.70 -0.45
C ALA A 250 9.90 -4.71 0.14
N MET A 251 9.77 -5.90 -0.48
CA MET A 251 8.91 -6.97 0.06
C MET A 251 9.43 -7.50 1.41
N SER A 252 10.75 -7.61 1.60
CA SER A 252 11.33 -7.99 2.89
C SER A 252 10.99 -6.97 3.99
N LEU A 253 11.02 -5.68 3.67
CA LEU A 253 10.54 -4.63 4.58
C LEU A 253 9.06 -4.80 4.92
N ASP A 254 8.20 -5.02 3.91
CA ASP A 254 6.77 -5.18 4.11
C ASP A 254 6.43 -6.34 5.03
N ILE A 255 7.08 -7.49 4.82
CA ILE A 255 6.95 -8.68 5.67
C ILE A 255 7.42 -8.38 7.10
N ALA A 256 8.55 -7.68 7.26
CA ALA A 256 9.13 -7.38 8.57
C ALA A 256 8.28 -6.39 9.39
N MET A 257 7.58 -5.46 8.72
CA MET A 257 6.72 -4.48 9.41
C MET A 257 5.24 -4.91 9.51
N GLY A 258 4.90 -6.11 8.97
CA GLY A 258 3.53 -6.60 8.96
C GLY A 258 2.59 -5.67 8.18
N GLY A 259 3.03 -5.25 6.99
CA GLY A 259 2.30 -4.33 6.13
C GLY A 259 0.97 -4.87 5.60
N SER A 260 0.35 -4.12 4.71
CA SER A 260 -0.93 -4.47 4.10
C SER A 260 -0.76 -5.57 3.05
N THR A 261 -1.70 -6.53 2.97
CA THR A 261 -1.71 -7.51 1.87
C THR A 261 -1.90 -6.87 0.49
N ASN A 262 -2.44 -5.66 0.42
CA ASN A 262 -2.58 -4.91 -0.83
C ASN A 262 -1.24 -4.56 -1.47
N THR A 263 -0.16 -4.46 -0.69
CA THR A 263 1.19 -4.22 -1.20
C THR A 263 1.65 -5.30 -2.17
N VAL A 264 1.20 -6.53 -1.98
CA VAL A 264 1.45 -7.64 -2.93
C VAL A 264 0.96 -7.27 -4.33
N LEU A 265 -0.32 -6.84 -4.45
CA LEU A 265 -0.87 -6.39 -5.74
C LEU A 265 -0.05 -5.23 -6.33
N HIS A 266 0.35 -4.30 -5.48
CA HIS A 266 0.97 -3.05 -5.94
C HIS A 266 2.43 -3.22 -6.34
N LEU A 267 3.19 -4.06 -5.62
CA LEU A 267 4.57 -4.38 -6.01
C LEU A 267 4.62 -5.25 -7.27
N LEU A 268 3.70 -6.24 -7.39
CA LEU A 268 3.57 -7.02 -8.62
C LEU A 268 3.22 -6.12 -9.83
N ALA A 269 2.32 -5.15 -9.65
CA ALA A 269 1.96 -4.20 -10.70
C ALA A 269 3.14 -3.29 -11.09
N ALA A 270 3.86 -2.74 -10.12
CA ALA A 270 5.03 -1.91 -10.40
C ALA A 270 6.17 -2.71 -11.05
N ALA A 271 6.38 -3.97 -10.63
CA ALA A 271 7.35 -4.87 -11.24
C ALA A 271 6.98 -5.22 -12.69
N HIS A 272 5.69 -5.46 -12.96
CA HIS A 272 5.18 -5.67 -14.31
C HIS A 272 5.52 -4.47 -15.22
N GLU A 273 5.22 -3.26 -14.81
CA GLU A 273 5.51 -2.03 -15.56
C GLU A 273 7.03 -1.76 -15.72
N ALA A 274 7.82 -2.23 -14.77
CA ALA A 274 9.28 -2.16 -14.84
C ALA A 274 9.91 -3.24 -15.77
N GLY A 275 9.14 -4.25 -16.18
CA GLY A 275 9.64 -5.43 -16.89
C GLY A 275 10.49 -6.34 -16.00
N VAL A 276 10.25 -6.34 -14.68
CA VAL A 276 10.97 -7.15 -13.69
C VAL A 276 10.21 -8.43 -13.37
N ASP A 277 10.86 -9.57 -13.50
CA ASP A 277 10.31 -10.88 -13.12
C ASP A 277 10.31 -11.03 -11.60
N PHE A 278 9.28 -10.44 -10.97
CA PHE A 278 8.98 -10.54 -9.54
C PHE A 278 7.59 -11.14 -9.35
N THR A 279 7.49 -12.26 -8.63
CA THR A 279 6.32 -13.13 -8.64
C THR A 279 5.85 -13.50 -7.23
N MET A 280 4.65 -14.10 -7.13
CA MET A 280 4.13 -14.69 -5.89
C MET A 280 5.09 -15.73 -5.27
N HIS A 281 5.89 -16.41 -6.11
CA HIS A 281 6.91 -17.36 -5.64
C HIS A 281 8.05 -16.65 -4.89
N ASP A 282 8.50 -15.49 -5.39
CA ASP A 282 9.50 -14.68 -4.70
C ASP A 282 8.97 -14.20 -3.34
N ILE A 283 7.69 -13.78 -3.29
CA ILE A 283 7.02 -13.33 -2.07
C ILE A 283 6.94 -14.47 -1.04
N ASP A 284 6.54 -15.68 -1.46
CA ASP A 284 6.51 -16.86 -0.56
C ASP A 284 7.91 -17.18 -0.02
N ARG A 285 8.92 -17.19 -0.89
CA ARG A 285 10.31 -17.44 -0.51
C ARG A 285 10.81 -16.43 0.53
N LEU A 286 10.52 -15.16 0.35
CA LEU A 286 10.89 -14.09 1.29
C LEU A 286 10.13 -14.24 2.61
N SER A 287 8.83 -14.51 2.58
CA SER A 287 7.99 -14.62 3.76
C SER A 287 8.39 -15.75 4.71
N ARG A 288 9.07 -16.79 4.19
CA ARG A 288 9.62 -17.90 4.99
C ARG A 288 10.94 -17.57 5.71
N ARG A 289 11.59 -16.46 5.33
CA ARG A 289 12.93 -16.09 5.82
C ARG A 289 12.91 -14.85 6.69
N VAL A 290 12.03 -13.92 6.40
CA VAL A 290 12.00 -12.60 7.01
C VAL A 290 11.10 -12.62 8.26
N PRO A 291 11.65 -12.33 9.46
CA PRO A 291 10.87 -12.27 10.69
C PRO A 291 10.06 -10.97 10.78
N VAL A 292 9.02 -10.96 11.61
CA VAL A 292 8.27 -9.74 11.96
C VAL A 292 9.05 -8.96 13.01
N LEU A 293 9.62 -7.83 12.60
CA LEU A 293 10.46 -6.97 13.44
C LEU A 293 9.72 -5.75 13.98
N CYS A 294 8.57 -5.39 13.39
CA CYS A 294 7.78 -4.25 13.79
C CYS A 294 6.29 -4.60 13.79
N LYS A 295 5.55 -4.07 14.76
CA LYS A 295 4.09 -4.16 14.79
C LYS A 295 3.50 -2.79 15.04
N VAL A 296 2.55 -2.42 14.18
CA VAL A 296 1.86 -1.12 14.20
C VAL A 296 0.36 -1.37 14.16
N ALA A 297 -0.45 -0.42 14.59
CA ALA A 297 -1.90 -0.50 14.48
C ALA A 297 -2.34 -0.95 13.07
N PRO A 298 -3.28 -1.88 12.92
CA PRO A 298 -4.21 -2.39 13.95
C PRO A 298 -3.67 -3.60 14.75
N ASN A 299 -2.43 -4.04 14.50
CA ASN A 299 -1.86 -5.26 15.11
C ASN A 299 -1.12 -5.00 16.43
N SER A 300 -1.01 -3.76 16.85
CA SER A 300 -0.46 -3.31 18.12
C SER A 300 -1.01 -1.92 18.49
N HIS A 301 -0.55 -1.38 19.64
CA HIS A 301 -0.87 -0.04 20.09
C HIS A 301 0.06 1.05 19.50
N TYR A 302 1.15 0.64 18.83
CA TYR A 302 2.05 1.58 18.17
C TYR A 302 1.43 2.15 16.90
N HIS A 303 1.72 3.42 16.61
CA HIS A 303 1.36 4.10 15.38
C HIS A 303 2.59 4.45 14.54
N ILE A 304 2.40 5.02 13.37
CA ILE A 304 3.51 5.35 12.46
C ILE A 304 4.51 6.35 13.08
N GLN A 305 4.04 7.22 13.96
CA GLN A 305 4.87 8.14 14.73
C GLN A 305 5.87 7.44 15.65
N ASP A 306 5.51 6.27 16.19
CA ASP A 306 6.39 5.45 17.02
C ASP A 306 7.47 4.78 16.17
N VAL A 307 7.13 4.33 14.96
CA VAL A 307 8.11 3.85 13.99
C VAL A 307 9.11 4.95 13.66
N ASN A 308 8.64 6.19 13.43
CA ASN A 308 9.52 7.34 13.20
C ASN A 308 10.46 7.57 14.39
N ARG A 309 9.94 7.54 15.63
CA ARG A 309 10.73 7.69 16.85
C ARG A 309 11.78 6.58 17.01
N ALA A 310 11.48 5.37 16.53
CA ALA A 310 12.41 4.24 16.54
C ALA A 310 13.47 4.30 15.42
N GLY A 311 13.50 5.37 14.62
CA GLY A 311 14.45 5.60 13.53
C GLY A 311 13.87 5.41 12.13
N GLY A 312 12.55 5.17 12.02
CA GLY A 312 11.84 5.05 10.75
C GLY A 312 12.21 3.79 9.95
N ILE A 313 12.02 3.89 8.66
CA ILE A 313 12.24 2.76 7.73
C ILE A 313 13.70 2.33 7.68
N PHE A 314 14.63 3.27 7.80
CA PHE A 314 16.06 2.94 7.78
C PHE A 314 16.53 2.19 9.04
N ALA A 315 15.86 2.33 10.17
CA ALA A 315 16.10 1.47 11.32
C ALA A 315 15.66 0.01 11.06
N LEU A 316 14.50 -0.19 10.41
CA LEU A 316 14.06 -1.53 9.99
C LEU A 316 14.98 -2.14 8.93
N LEU A 317 15.36 -1.36 7.91
CA LEU A 317 16.32 -1.80 6.89
C LEU A 317 17.68 -2.13 7.52
N GLY A 318 18.11 -1.37 8.53
CA GLY A 318 19.31 -1.67 9.30
C GLY A 318 19.24 -2.98 10.07
N GLU A 319 18.09 -3.30 10.70
CA GLU A 319 17.89 -4.60 11.36
C GLU A 319 17.86 -5.76 10.36
N LEU A 320 17.22 -5.56 9.19
CA LEU A 320 17.20 -6.57 8.13
C LEU A 320 18.60 -6.79 7.52
N ASP A 321 19.40 -5.74 7.37
CA ASP A 321 20.80 -5.82 6.90
C ASP A 321 21.66 -6.57 7.91
N ARG A 322 21.58 -6.25 9.21
CA ARG A 322 22.27 -6.98 10.27
C ARG A 322 21.92 -8.46 10.33
N ALA A 323 20.69 -8.80 9.91
CA ALA A 323 20.24 -10.19 9.79
C ALA A 323 20.62 -10.86 8.46
N GLY A 324 21.27 -10.17 7.52
CA GLY A 324 21.67 -10.69 6.22
C GLY A 324 20.48 -10.98 5.28
N LEU A 325 19.42 -10.18 5.36
CA LEU A 325 18.16 -10.40 4.66
C LEU A 325 17.94 -9.44 3.47
N LEU A 326 18.90 -8.53 3.21
CA LEU A 326 18.82 -7.55 2.13
C LEU A 326 20.00 -7.66 1.15
N ASP A 327 19.77 -7.25 -0.08
CA ASP A 327 20.83 -6.88 -1.01
C ASP A 327 21.06 -5.36 -0.92
N THR A 328 22.08 -4.97 -0.18
CA THR A 328 22.39 -3.56 0.07
C THR A 328 23.23 -2.90 -1.03
N SER A 329 23.58 -3.63 -2.08
CA SER A 329 24.26 -3.10 -3.26
C SER A 329 23.35 -2.28 -4.19
N VAL A 330 22.04 -2.42 -4.07
CA VAL A 330 21.05 -1.71 -4.90
C VAL A 330 21.21 -0.19 -4.78
N ARG A 331 20.97 0.50 -5.90
CA ARG A 331 21.07 1.96 -5.98
C ARG A 331 19.76 2.62 -5.56
N ARG A 332 19.90 3.89 -5.19
CA ARG A 332 18.79 4.74 -4.76
C ARG A 332 18.80 6.05 -5.56
N VAL A 333 17.66 6.71 -5.58
CA VAL A 333 17.44 7.97 -6.31
C VAL A 333 18.43 9.08 -5.92
N GLU A 334 18.97 9.04 -4.69
CA GLU A 334 19.99 9.98 -4.23
C GLU A 334 21.37 9.74 -4.86
N GLY A 335 21.56 8.64 -5.58
CA GLY A 335 22.81 8.27 -6.23
C GLY A 335 23.76 7.43 -5.37
N ARG A 336 23.37 7.09 -4.13
CA ARG A 336 24.10 6.20 -3.22
C ARG A 336 23.52 4.78 -3.23
N THR A 337 24.27 3.80 -2.73
CA THR A 337 23.79 2.45 -2.49
C THR A 337 22.92 2.39 -1.23
N LEU A 338 22.13 1.30 -1.09
CA LEU A 338 21.36 1.06 0.13
C LEU A 338 22.27 0.91 1.35
N ALA A 339 23.45 0.26 1.21
CA ALA A 339 24.45 0.15 2.28
C ALA A 339 24.90 1.52 2.80
N GLU A 340 25.23 2.45 1.87
CA GLU A 340 25.63 3.82 2.23
C GLU A 340 24.48 4.58 2.88
N ALA A 341 23.26 4.35 2.41
CA ALA A 341 22.06 4.96 2.97
C ALA A 341 21.77 4.44 4.39
N ILE A 342 21.79 3.13 4.62
CA ILE A 342 21.62 2.54 5.95
C ILE A 342 22.68 3.08 6.92
N ALA A 343 23.94 3.15 6.48
CA ALA A 343 25.02 3.66 7.32
C ALA A 343 24.80 5.12 7.76
N ALA A 344 24.16 5.96 6.93
CA ALA A 344 23.89 7.37 7.20
C ALA A 344 22.57 7.62 7.93
N GLU A 345 21.57 6.76 7.74
CA GLU A 345 20.19 7.02 8.13
C GLU A 345 19.68 6.13 9.30
N ASP A 346 20.29 4.94 9.53
CA ASP A 346 19.95 4.14 10.71
C ASP A 346 20.53 4.80 11.96
N ILE A 347 19.66 5.19 12.89
CA ILE A 347 20.05 5.91 14.12
C ILE A 347 20.99 5.10 15.05
N LEU A 348 21.06 3.78 14.87
CA LEU A 348 22.00 2.92 15.59
C LEU A 348 23.37 2.81 14.91
N SER A 349 23.51 3.30 13.68
CA SER A 349 24.79 3.34 13.00
C SER A 349 25.73 4.36 13.66
N ALA A 350 27.00 4.00 13.80
CA ALA A 350 28.04 4.93 14.25
C ALA A 350 28.24 6.12 13.28
N ARG A 351 27.79 5.98 12.01
CA ARG A 351 27.85 6.99 10.95
C ARG A 351 26.52 7.72 10.74
N ALA A 352 25.53 7.48 11.60
CA ALA A 352 24.22 8.12 11.50
C ALA A 352 24.37 9.64 11.51
N THR A 353 23.69 10.29 10.54
CA THR A 353 23.72 11.74 10.40
C THR A 353 22.92 12.41 11.51
N GLU A 354 23.26 13.67 11.82
CA GLU A 354 22.47 14.49 12.75
C GLU A 354 21.05 14.69 12.24
N GLU A 355 20.86 14.77 10.93
CA GLU A 355 19.55 14.89 10.32
C GLU A 355 18.68 13.64 10.54
N ALA A 356 19.25 12.44 10.41
CA ALA A 356 18.55 11.18 10.70
C ALA A 356 18.08 11.14 12.17
N ARG A 357 18.97 11.53 13.10
CA ARG A 357 18.64 11.61 14.54
C ARG A 357 17.56 12.64 14.83
N ARG A 358 17.64 13.82 14.21
CA ARG A 358 16.64 14.88 14.34
C ARG A 358 15.28 14.44 13.81
N ARG A 359 15.23 13.72 12.68
CA ARG A 359 13.97 13.15 12.15
C ARG A 359 13.33 12.16 13.12
N ALA A 360 14.11 11.27 13.70
CA ALA A 360 13.61 10.31 14.69
C ALA A 360 12.99 11.01 15.92
N LEU A 361 13.49 12.17 16.29
CA LEU A 361 12.96 12.95 17.41
C LEU A 361 11.69 13.76 17.07
N SER A 362 11.22 13.77 15.83
CA SER A 362 9.99 14.49 15.46
C SER A 362 8.77 13.86 16.11
N ALA A 363 8.09 14.63 16.97
CA ALA A 363 6.98 14.14 17.78
C ALA A 363 5.63 14.72 17.30
N PRO A 364 4.50 14.02 17.54
CA PRO A 364 3.18 14.58 17.34
C PRO A 364 2.93 15.70 18.36
N ALA A 365 2.17 16.73 17.96
CA ALA A 365 1.83 17.84 18.82
C ALA A 365 0.43 17.74 19.42
N GLY A 366 -0.40 16.80 18.97
CA GLY A 366 -1.81 16.70 19.34
C GLY A 366 -2.64 17.86 18.77
N LEU A 367 -2.20 18.45 17.67
CA LEU A 367 -2.85 19.60 17.06
C LEU A 367 -3.74 19.19 15.89
N HIS A 368 -4.96 19.72 15.87
CA HIS A 368 -5.83 19.63 14.71
C HIS A 368 -5.42 20.67 13.67
N GLY A 369 -4.88 20.24 12.52
CA GLY A 369 -4.44 21.15 11.48
C GLY A 369 -3.98 20.47 10.21
N ARG A 370 -3.73 21.29 9.17
CA ARG A 370 -3.47 20.81 7.79
C ARG A 370 -2.28 21.47 7.15
N GLU A 371 -1.55 22.34 7.85
CA GLU A 371 -0.47 23.14 7.25
C GLU A 371 0.88 22.45 7.42
N LEU A 372 1.66 22.41 6.36
CA LEU A 372 3.04 21.94 6.39
C LEU A 372 3.89 22.76 7.36
N GLY A 373 4.47 22.10 8.35
CA GLY A 373 5.38 22.74 9.31
C GLY A 373 4.66 23.55 10.39
N MET A 374 3.37 23.30 10.64
CA MET A 374 2.64 23.93 11.73
C MET A 374 3.08 23.45 13.12
N GLN A 375 3.75 22.31 13.20
CA GLN A 375 4.22 21.74 14.45
C GLN A 375 5.74 21.51 14.48
N HIS A 376 6.32 21.66 15.67
CA HIS A 376 7.75 21.55 15.92
C HIS A 376 8.08 20.69 17.15
N SER A 377 7.10 19.89 17.61
CA SER A 377 7.28 19.07 18.80
C SER A 377 8.37 18.03 18.62
N THR A 378 9.14 17.79 19.68
CA THR A 378 10.22 16.79 19.68
C THR A 378 10.12 15.89 20.90
N TYR A 379 10.49 14.62 20.70
CA TYR A 379 10.74 13.70 21.80
C TYR A 379 12.06 14.03 22.49
N ASP A 380 12.16 13.74 23.79
CA ASP A 380 13.40 13.88 24.56
C ASP A 380 14.47 12.87 24.11
N SER A 381 14.03 11.70 23.62
CA SER A 381 14.90 10.63 23.12
C SER A 381 14.22 9.79 22.05
N ALA A 382 15.02 9.26 21.13
CA ALA A 382 14.59 8.22 20.21
C ALA A 382 14.34 6.88 20.95
N ASP A 383 13.50 6.02 20.36
CA ASP A 383 13.36 4.63 20.81
C ASP A 383 14.46 3.77 20.17
N THR A 384 15.45 3.40 20.98
CA THR A 384 16.56 2.54 20.56
C THR A 384 16.46 1.11 21.13
N ASP A 385 15.37 0.79 21.83
CA ASP A 385 15.16 -0.54 22.40
C ASP A 385 14.77 -1.54 21.29
N ARG A 386 15.72 -2.37 20.90
CA ARG A 386 15.52 -3.44 19.91
C ARG A 386 15.08 -4.77 20.53
N THR A 387 14.89 -4.81 21.83
CA THR A 387 14.43 -5.99 22.57
C THR A 387 12.91 -5.98 22.78
N ALA A 388 12.37 -4.84 23.23
CA ALA A 388 10.96 -4.70 23.59
C ALA A 388 10.27 -3.50 22.94
N GLY A 389 11.00 -2.63 22.25
CA GLY A 389 10.50 -1.43 21.59
C GLY A 389 9.61 -1.71 20.37
N CYS A 390 9.24 -0.63 19.68
CA CYS A 390 8.42 -0.68 18.46
C CYS A 390 9.10 -1.48 17.34
N ILE A 391 10.39 -1.21 17.10
CA ILE A 391 11.25 -1.96 16.17
C ILE A 391 12.14 -2.89 16.97
N ARG A 392 12.17 -4.18 16.63
CA ARG A 392 12.97 -5.21 17.31
C ARG A 392 14.04 -5.77 16.39
N ASP A 393 15.10 -6.29 16.98
CA ASP A 393 16.09 -7.09 16.26
C ASP A 393 15.59 -8.50 15.93
N ALA A 394 16.32 -9.24 15.09
CA ALA A 394 15.93 -10.57 14.66
C ALA A 394 15.88 -11.62 15.80
N ALA A 395 16.66 -11.43 16.88
CA ALA A 395 16.65 -12.33 18.04
C ALA A 395 15.38 -12.15 18.88
N HIS A 396 14.82 -10.94 18.91
CA HIS A 396 13.65 -10.56 19.68
C HIS A 396 12.40 -10.32 18.81
N ALA A 397 12.41 -10.80 17.56
CA ALA A 397 11.32 -10.66 16.62
C ALA A 397 9.96 -11.04 17.24
N TYR A 398 8.89 -10.32 16.86
CA TYR A 398 7.52 -10.65 17.27
C TYR A 398 7.09 -12.03 16.81
N PHE A 399 7.51 -12.41 15.59
CA PHE A 399 7.36 -13.75 15.02
C PHE A 399 8.59 -14.07 14.15
N ARG A 400 9.01 -15.33 14.18
CA ARG A 400 10.13 -15.80 13.34
C ARG A 400 9.73 -16.08 11.91
N ASP A 401 8.47 -16.48 11.67
CA ASP A 401 7.87 -16.62 10.35
C ASP A 401 7.21 -15.28 9.95
N GLY A 402 7.21 -14.95 8.68
CA GLY A 402 6.86 -13.60 8.19
C GLY A 402 5.48 -13.09 8.59
N GLY A 403 5.31 -11.77 8.54
CA GLY A 403 4.03 -11.09 8.81
C GLY A 403 2.96 -11.29 7.71
N LEU A 404 3.33 -11.95 6.61
CA LEU A 404 2.51 -12.25 5.45
C LEU A 404 2.85 -13.66 4.95
N ALA A 405 1.86 -14.40 4.46
CA ALA A 405 2.09 -15.72 3.85
C ALA A 405 1.31 -15.88 2.55
N VAL A 406 1.90 -16.57 1.60
CA VAL A 406 1.24 -17.05 0.39
C VAL A 406 0.84 -18.50 0.60
N LEU A 407 -0.45 -18.82 0.39
CA LEU A 407 -0.93 -20.20 0.41
C LEU A 407 -1.32 -20.62 -1.01
N THR A 408 -1.12 -21.90 -1.31
CA THR A 408 -1.47 -22.51 -2.60
C THR A 408 -2.28 -23.79 -2.39
N GLY A 409 -3.05 -24.19 -3.39
CA GLY A 409 -3.81 -25.44 -3.34
C GLY A 409 -4.86 -25.53 -4.43
N ASN A 410 -5.75 -26.52 -4.32
CA ASN A 410 -6.71 -26.82 -5.36
C ASN A 410 -7.81 -25.75 -5.56
N ILE A 411 -7.92 -24.78 -4.65
CA ILE A 411 -8.83 -23.61 -4.78
C ILE A 411 -8.07 -22.29 -4.95
N ALA A 412 -6.75 -22.32 -4.95
CA ALA A 412 -5.89 -21.15 -5.12
C ALA A 412 -4.59 -21.55 -5.83
N ARG A 413 -4.71 -21.97 -7.11
CA ARG A 413 -3.55 -22.46 -7.89
C ARG A 413 -2.53 -21.36 -8.19
N GLY A 414 -2.99 -20.12 -8.41
CA GLY A 414 -2.15 -18.94 -8.54
C GLY A 414 -1.69 -18.35 -7.20
N GLY A 415 -2.22 -18.89 -6.11
CA GLY A 415 -1.96 -18.44 -4.75
C GLY A 415 -3.06 -17.56 -4.17
N CYS A 416 -2.96 -17.36 -2.87
CA CYS A 416 -3.74 -16.40 -2.09
C CYS A 416 -2.87 -15.88 -0.95
N VAL A 417 -3.27 -14.79 -0.31
CA VAL A 417 -2.45 -14.07 0.67
C VAL A 417 -3.16 -13.96 2.01
N VAL A 418 -2.42 -14.18 3.09
CA VAL A 418 -2.87 -13.98 4.47
C VAL A 418 -1.89 -13.11 5.25
N LYS A 419 -2.40 -12.13 6.01
CA LYS A 419 -1.63 -11.31 6.95
C LYS A 419 -1.45 -12.06 8.26
N THR A 420 -0.39 -12.86 8.37
CA THR A 420 -0.13 -13.73 9.53
C THR A 420 0.15 -12.95 10.81
N ALA A 421 0.67 -11.72 10.71
CA ALA A 421 0.89 -10.84 11.85
C ALA A 421 -0.38 -10.50 12.65
N GLY A 422 -1.56 -10.63 12.04
CA GLY A 422 -2.88 -10.40 12.66
C GLY A 422 -3.64 -11.65 13.04
N VAL A 423 -3.09 -12.86 12.82
CA VAL A 423 -3.74 -14.14 13.08
C VAL A 423 -3.31 -14.71 14.43
N ASP A 424 -4.28 -15.17 15.23
CA ASP A 424 -3.99 -15.93 16.45
C ASP A 424 -3.31 -17.27 16.05
N PRO A 425 -2.17 -17.65 16.67
CA PRO A 425 -1.46 -18.89 16.32
C PRO A 425 -2.31 -20.16 16.41
N SER A 426 -3.36 -20.19 17.23
CA SER A 426 -4.29 -21.31 17.33
C SER A 426 -5.06 -21.56 16.02
N LEU A 427 -5.18 -20.54 15.15
CA LEU A 427 -5.84 -20.61 13.85
C LEU A 427 -4.89 -20.91 12.68
N PHE A 428 -3.60 -21.09 12.93
CA PHE A 428 -2.63 -21.38 11.84
C PHE A 428 -2.91 -22.69 11.12
N ARG A 429 -3.61 -23.61 11.78
CA ARG A 429 -4.22 -24.79 11.16
C ARG A 429 -5.70 -24.75 11.46
N PHE A 430 -6.49 -24.60 10.40
CA PHE A 430 -7.93 -24.46 10.52
C PHE A 430 -8.63 -25.40 9.54
N ARG A 431 -9.72 -26.02 9.99
CA ARG A 431 -10.60 -26.81 9.15
C ARG A 431 -12.03 -26.54 9.54
N GLY A 432 -12.87 -26.18 8.55
CA GLY A 432 -14.27 -25.92 8.81
C GLY A 432 -15.14 -26.05 7.57
N PRO A 433 -16.46 -26.10 7.74
CA PRO A 433 -17.41 -26.09 6.65
C PRO A 433 -17.47 -24.70 6.00
N ALA A 434 -17.55 -24.66 4.68
CA ALA A 434 -17.73 -23.43 3.94
C ALA A 434 -19.12 -22.83 4.19
N ARG A 435 -19.18 -21.50 4.35
CA ARG A 435 -20.40 -20.69 4.30
C ARG A 435 -20.24 -19.72 3.14
N VAL A 436 -20.92 -19.97 2.01
CA VAL A 436 -20.65 -19.29 0.74
C VAL A 436 -21.61 -18.12 0.51
N TYR A 437 -21.05 -16.97 0.15
CA TYR A 437 -21.75 -15.74 -0.22
C TYR A 437 -21.22 -15.20 -1.56
N GLU A 438 -22.14 -14.67 -2.38
CA GLU A 438 -21.85 -14.17 -3.73
C GLU A 438 -21.47 -12.67 -3.75
N SER A 439 -21.46 -12.01 -2.59
CA SER A 439 -21.03 -10.62 -2.43
C SER A 439 -20.66 -10.30 -0.99
N GLN A 440 -19.97 -9.18 -0.79
CA GLN A 440 -19.70 -8.63 0.54
C GLN A 440 -21.00 -8.36 1.31
N GLU A 441 -21.99 -7.77 0.64
CA GLU A 441 -23.27 -7.38 1.26
C GLU A 441 -23.99 -8.61 1.82
N GLN A 442 -24.07 -9.69 1.05
CA GLN A 442 -24.67 -10.95 1.51
C GLN A 442 -23.89 -11.54 2.70
N ALA A 443 -22.55 -11.49 2.67
CA ALA A 443 -21.74 -11.98 3.77
C ALA A 443 -21.97 -11.15 5.05
N VAL A 444 -22.08 -9.83 4.93
CA VAL A 444 -22.39 -8.94 6.06
C VAL A 444 -23.76 -9.26 6.64
N GLU A 445 -24.77 -9.41 5.80
CA GLU A 445 -26.13 -9.81 6.25
C GLU A 445 -26.10 -11.17 6.97
N GLY A 446 -25.41 -12.16 6.42
CA GLY A 446 -25.29 -13.50 7.00
C GLY A 446 -24.54 -13.49 8.35
N ILE A 447 -23.47 -12.71 8.48
CA ILE A 447 -22.72 -12.56 9.74
C ILE A 447 -23.60 -11.91 10.83
N LEU A 448 -24.24 -10.78 10.49
CA LEU A 448 -25.10 -10.04 11.43
C LEU A 448 -26.37 -10.82 11.75
N GLY A 449 -26.95 -11.52 10.77
CA GLY A 449 -28.12 -12.38 10.92
C GLY A 449 -27.86 -13.67 11.72
N GLY A 450 -26.60 -13.98 12.05
CA GLY A 450 -26.24 -15.16 12.84
C GLY A 450 -26.21 -16.47 12.05
N GLU A 451 -26.15 -16.41 10.72
CA GLU A 451 -25.97 -17.61 9.87
C GLU A 451 -24.56 -18.21 10.01
N VAL A 452 -23.56 -17.36 10.25
CA VAL A 452 -22.17 -17.77 10.47
C VAL A 452 -21.98 -18.22 11.91
N GLN A 453 -21.43 -19.41 12.09
CA GLN A 453 -21.19 -20.03 13.38
C GLN A 453 -19.69 -20.25 13.62
N ALA A 454 -19.30 -20.41 14.90
CA ALA A 454 -17.93 -20.77 15.24
C ALA A 454 -17.50 -22.07 14.52
N GLY A 455 -16.35 -22.04 13.88
CA GLY A 455 -15.82 -23.14 13.07
C GLY A 455 -16.08 -23.00 11.57
N ASP A 456 -16.88 -22.04 11.11
CA ASP A 456 -17.16 -21.83 9.69
C ASP A 456 -15.97 -21.20 8.96
N VAL A 457 -15.82 -21.54 7.67
CA VAL A 457 -15.00 -20.78 6.69
C VAL A 457 -15.97 -19.95 5.85
N VAL A 458 -16.00 -18.65 6.09
CA VAL A 458 -16.82 -17.71 5.32
C VAL A 458 -16.17 -17.47 3.96
N VAL A 459 -16.81 -17.88 2.88
CA VAL A 459 -16.33 -17.72 1.50
C VAL A 459 -17.10 -16.60 0.82
N ILE A 460 -16.38 -15.52 0.47
CA ILE A 460 -16.95 -14.38 -0.28
C ILE A 460 -16.31 -14.39 -1.67
N ARG A 461 -17.09 -14.66 -2.69
CA ARG A 461 -16.59 -14.80 -4.06
C ARG A 461 -17.25 -13.83 -5.04
N TYR A 462 -16.67 -13.72 -6.24
CA TYR A 462 -17.03 -12.71 -7.25
C TYR A 462 -16.76 -11.26 -6.79
N GLU A 463 -15.79 -11.07 -5.91
CA GLU A 463 -15.26 -9.77 -5.48
C GLU A 463 -13.84 -9.51 -6.00
N GLY A 464 -13.34 -10.37 -6.90
CA GLY A 464 -12.04 -10.25 -7.56
C GLY A 464 -11.95 -9.12 -8.59
N PRO A 465 -10.80 -8.99 -9.26
CA PRO A 465 -10.55 -7.94 -10.26
C PRO A 465 -11.62 -7.85 -11.35
N LYS A 466 -12.04 -8.99 -11.91
CA LYS A 466 -13.11 -9.08 -12.94
C LYS A 466 -14.49 -9.17 -12.34
N GLY A 467 -14.65 -10.00 -11.32
CA GLY A 467 -15.96 -10.37 -10.75
C GLY A 467 -16.58 -9.26 -9.94
N GLY A 468 -15.79 -8.45 -9.26
CA GLY A 468 -16.21 -7.32 -8.47
C GLY A 468 -17.05 -6.30 -9.23
N PRO A 469 -16.72 -5.80 -10.44
CA PRO A 469 -15.33 -5.59 -10.89
C PRO A 469 -14.65 -4.47 -10.10
N GLY A 470 -13.33 -4.52 -10.05
CA GLY A 470 -12.53 -3.52 -9.32
C GLY A 470 -12.03 -4.02 -7.97
N MET A 471 -12.28 -5.31 -7.63
CA MET A 471 -11.69 -5.98 -6.46
C MET A 471 -11.83 -5.13 -5.18
N GLN A 472 -13.07 -4.85 -4.77
CA GLN A 472 -13.31 -3.98 -3.61
C GLN A 472 -12.57 -4.44 -2.36
N GLU A 473 -12.09 -3.48 -1.59
CA GLU A 473 -11.42 -3.72 -0.32
C GLU A 473 -12.47 -3.89 0.77
N MET A 474 -12.42 -5.03 1.47
CA MET A 474 -13.41 -5.38 2.47
C MET A 474 -12.84 -5.22 3.87
N LEU A 475 -13.56 -4.50 4.74
CA LEU A 475 -13.26 -4.38 6.17
C LEU A 475 -14.47 -4.78 7.03
N TYR A 476 -15.68 -4.52 6.55
CA TYR A 476 -16.91 -4.80 7.31
C TYR A 476 -17.11 -6.28 7.68
N PRO A 477 -16.88 -7.27 6.79
CA PRO A 477 -17.02 -8.68 7.18
C PRO A 477 -16.11 -9.04 8.35
N THR A 478 -14.84 -8.56 8.35
CA THR A 478 -13.89 -8.85 9.43
C THR A 478 -14.25 -8.11 10.72
N SER A 479 -14.69 -6.85 10.62
CA SER A 479 -15.13 -6.05 11.77
C SER A 479 -16.38 -6.65 12.43
N TYR A 480 -17.34 -7.15 11.63
CA TYR A 480 -18.55 -7.75 12.17
C TYR A 480 -18.32 -9.16 12.76
N LEU A 481 -17.39 -9.96 12.19
CA LEU A 481 -16.95 -11.18 12.88
C LEU A 481 -16.35 -10.85 14.25
N LYS A 482 -15.55 -9.79 14.34
CA LYS A 482 -14.96 -9.33 15.61
C LYS A 482 -16.04 -8.84 16.58
N SER A 483 -17.02 -8.05 16.14
CA SER A 483 -18.11 -7.56 16.99
C SER A 483 -19.01 -8.71 17.49
N ARG A 484 -19.08 -9.82 16.74
CA ARG A 484 -19.79 -11.04 17.11
C ARG A 484 -18.93 -12.06 17.87
N HIS A 485 -17.66 -11.71 18.23
CA HIS A 485 -16.69 -12.57 18.90
C HIS A 485 -16.36 -13.87 18.12
N LEU A 486 -16.45 -13.82 16.80
CA LEU A 486 -16.14 -14.94 15.88
C LEU A 486 -14.77 -14.81 15.21
N ASP A 487 -14.05 -13.72 15.40
CA ASP A 487 -12.75 -13.42 14.78
C ASP A 487 -11.63 -14.42 15.14
N LYS A 488 -11.78 -15.11 16.28
CA LYS A 488 -10.89 -16.19 16.73
C LYS A 488 -11.48 -17.60 16.55
N ALA A 489 -12.60 -17.71 15.88
CA ALA A 489 -13.32 -18.98 15.73
C ALA A 489 -13.71 -19.29 14.27
N CYS A 490 -13.55 -18.35 13.35
CA CYS A 490 -13.87 -18.48 11.94
C CYS A 490 -12.69 -18.10 11.06
N ALA A 491 -12.70 -18.57 9.81
CA ALA A 491 -11.84 -18.10 8.74
C ALA A 491 -12.66 -17.34 7.68
N LEU A 492 -12.04 -16.36 7.02
CA LEU A 492 -12.57 -15.68 5.84
C LEU A 492 -11.71 -16.01 4.62
N LEU A 493 -12.35 -16.29 3.49
CA LEU A 493 -11.72 -16.60 2.22
C LEU A 493 -12.40 -15.80 1.10
N THR A 494 -11.62 -15.12 0.24
CA THR A 494 -12.18 -14.34 -0.87
C THR A 494 -11.24 -14.26 -2.07
N ASP A 495 -11.81 -14.16 -3.25
CA ASP A 495 -11.11 -13.74 -4.47
C ASP A 495 -10.96 -12.19 -4.57
N GLY A 496 -11.63 -11.44 -3.69
CA GLY A 496 -11.42 -10.04 -3.45
C GLY A 496 -10.19 -9.78 -2.55
N ARG A 497 -10.21 -8.65 -1.83
CA ARG A 497 -9.12 -8.25 -0.91
C ARG A 497 -9.68 -7.71 0.40
N PHE A 498 -8.86 -7.81 1.43
CA PHE A 498 -9.17 -7.24 2.73
C PHE A 498 -8.35 -5.97 2.99
N SER A 499 -8.91 -5.07 3.79
CA SER A 499 -8.24 -3.86 4.23
C SER A 499 -6.97 -4.18 5.03
N GLY A 500 -5.97 -3.29 4.97
CA GLY A 500 -4.81 -3.33 5.86
C GLY A 500 -5.17 -3.25 7.35
N GLY A 501 -6.38 -2.74 7.67
CA GLY A 501 -6.96 -2.71 9.00
C GLY A 501 -7.57 -4.03 9.49
N THR A 502 -7.55 -5.08 8.68
CA THR A 502 -8.12 -6.39 9.00
C THR A 502 -7.28 -7.16 10.02
N SER A 503 -7.96 -7.86 10.93
CA SER A 503 -7.40 -8.84 11.86
C SER A 503 -8.15 -10.17 11.75
N GLY A 504 -7.60 -11.25 12.37
CA GLY A 504 -8.15 -12.60 12.28
C GLY A 504 -7.68 -13.36 11.04
N LEU A 505 -8.13 -14.61 10.89
CA LEU A 505 -7.75 -15.48 9.77
C LEU A 505 -8.50 -15.08 8.49
N SER A 506 -7.97 -14.08 7.80
CA SER A 506 -8.54 -13.51 6.57
C SER A 506 -7.60 -13.73 5.39
N ILE A 507 -8.06 -14.52 4.40
CA ILE A 507 -7.30 -14.97 3.24
C ILE A 507 -7.93 -14.33 2.00
N GLY A 508 -7.19 -13.44 1.35
CA GLY A 508 -7.61 -12.72 0.15
C GLY A 508 -6.82 -13.10 -1.09
N HIS A 509 -7.17 -12.47 -2.21
CA HIS A 509 -6.48 -12.59 -3.50
C HIS A 509 -6.49 -14.01 -4.07
N VAL A 510 -7.52 -14.83 -3.74
CA VAL A 510 -7.60 -16.19 -4.28
C VAL A 510 -7.56 -16.15 -5.81
N SER A 511 -6.55 -16.79 -6.35
CA SER A 511 -6.29 -16.82 -7.80
C SER A 511 -6.21 -18.26 -8.32
N PRO A 512 -6.89 -18.55 -9.46
CA PRO A 512 -7.78 -17.70 -10.23
C PRO A 512 -9.06 -17.32 -9.48
N GLU A 513 -9.60 -16.10 -9.73
CA GLU A 513 -10.87 -15.66 -9.15
C GLU A 513 -12.08 -16.42 -9.73
N ALA A 514 -13.21 -16.38 -9.03
CA ALA A 514 -14.45 -17.07 -9.45
C ALA A 514 -14.91 -16.64 -10.85
N ALA A 515 -14.88 -15.34 -11.15
CA ALA A 515 -15.29 -14.80 -12.46
C ALA A 515 -14.37 -15.19 -13.62
N ALA A 516 -13.14 -15.61 -13.32
CA ALA A 516 -12.18 -16.14 -14.30
C ALA A 516 -12.20 -17.69 -14.39
N GLY A 517 -13.15 -18.35 -13.76
CA GLY A 517 -13.27 -19.80 -13.77
C GLY A 517 -12.44 -20.53 -12.71
N GLY A 518 -11.96 -19.81 -11.69
CA GLY A 518 -11.26 -20.40 -10.55
C GLY A 518 -12.15 -21.33 -9.73
N GLU A 519 -11.54 -22.30 -9.06
CA GLU A 519 -12.25 -23.34 -8.31
C GLU A 519 -13.02 -22.79 -7.10
N ILE A 520 -12.71 -21.58 -6.62
CA ILE A 520 -13.53 -20.91 -5.61
C ILE A 520 -15.00 -20.76 -6.07
N ALA A 521 -15.26 -20.70 -7.38
CA ALA A 521 -16.60 -20.63 -7.95
C ALA A 521 -17.46 -21.88 -7.69
N VAL A 522 -16.85 -23.04 -7.48
CA VAL A 522 -17.56 -24.33 -7.34
C VAL A 522 -17.64 -24.83 -5.91
N ILE A 523 -17.13 -24.05 -4.94
CA ILE A 523 -17.32 -24.32 -3.51
C ILE A 523 -18.80 -24.22 -3.17
N ARG A 524 -19.30 -25.15 -2.36
CA ARG A 524 -20.69 -25.18 -1.88
C ARG A 524 -20.73 -25.01 -0.37
N THR A 525 -21.79 -24.40 0.14
CA THR A 525 -22.01 -24.34 1.59
C THR A 525 -22.04 -25.75 2.18
N GLY A 526 -21.26 -25.95 3.25
CA GLY A 526 -21.03 -27.24 3.90
C GLY A 526 -19.80 -28.00 3.44
N ASP A 527 -19.17 -27.62 2.34
CA ASP A 527 -17.92 -28.26 1.90
C ASP A 527 -16.79 -28.01 2.91
N PRO A 528 -15.97 -29.02 3.24
CA PRO A 528 -14.86 -28.83 4.16
C PRO A 528 -13.67 -28.13 3.49
N ILE A 529 -13.20 -27.03 4.10
CA ILE A 529 -11.99 -26.32 3.69
C ILE A 529 -10.91 -26.52 4.74
N GLU A 530 -9.70 -26.86 4.30
CA GLU A 530 -8.51 -27.02 5.11
C GLU A 530 -7.50 -25.90 4.82
N ILE A 531 -7.00 -25.25 5.87
CA ILE A 531 -6.01 -24.17 5.82
C ILE A 531 -4.84 -24.57 6.73
N ASP A 532 -3.62 -24.61 6.19
CA ASP A 532 -2.40 -24.83 6.96
C ASP A 532 -1.36 -23.76 6.59
N ILE A 533 -1.28 -22.71 7.40
CA ILE A 533 -0.35 -21.59 7.19
C ILE A 533 1.10 -22.05 7.27
N PRO A 534 1.54 -22.85 8.25
CA PRO A 534 2.91 -23.42 8.29
C PRO A 534 3.27 -24.23 7.06
N ALA A 535 2.34 -25.02 6.53
CA ALA A 535 2.57 -25.80 5.31
C ALA A 535 2.36 -24.97 4.01
N ARG A 536 1.87 -23.73 4.12
CA ARG A 536 1.52 -22.85 2.97
C ARG A 536 0.48 -23.47 2.04
N THR A 537 -0.52 -24.15 2.61
CA THR A 537 -1.56 -24.83 1.82
C THR A 537 -2.97 -24.40 2.18
N ILE A 538 -3.83 -24.38 1.16
CA ILE A 538 -5.27 -24.23 1.30
C ILE A 538 -5.96 -25.17 0.33
N ARG A 539 -6.97 -25.91 0.79
CA ARG A 539 -7.65 -26.86 -0.08
C ARG A 539 -9.13 -27.05 0.26
N LEU A 540 -9.92 -27.30 -0.76
CA LEU A 540 -11.22 -27.91 -0.64
C LEU A 540 -11.03 -29.41 -0.44
N ALA A 541 -11.44 -29.95 0.71
CA ALA A 541 -11.20 -31.34 1.08
C ALA A 541 -12.32 -32.26 0.59
N ILE A 542 -12.56 -32.24 -0.72
CA ILE A 542 -13.40 -33.19 -1.47
C ILE A 542 -12.51 -34.03 -2.40
N GLY A 543 -13.06 -35.09 -3.00
CA GLY A 543 -12.34 -35.90 -3.97
C GLY A 543 -11.97 -35.11 -5.23
N ASP A 544 -10.80 -35.38 -5.80
CA ASP A 544 -10.32 -34.68 -7.01
C ASP A 544 -11.27 -34.88 -8.20
N ASP A 545 -11.86 -36.07 -8.35
CA ASP A 545 -12.86 -36.37 -9.37
C ASP A 545 -14.13 -35.53 -9.20
N GLU A 546 -14.56 -35.32 -7.96
CA GLU A 546 -15.71 -34.46 -7.66
C GLU A 546 -15.42 -33.01 -7.98
N LEU A 547 -14.26 -32.51 -7.59
CA LEU A 547 -13.83 -31.14 -7.91
C LEU A 547 -13.77 -30.93 -9.43
N ALA A 548 -13.16 -31.85 -10.15
CA ALA A 548 -13.08 -31.82 -11.60
C ALA A 548 -14.48 -31.85 -12.27
N ALA A 549 -15.38 -32.70 -11.76
CA ALA A 549 -16.74 -32.78 -12.24
C ALA A 549 -17.52 -31.48 -12.01
N ARG A 550 -17.38 -30.86 -10.82
CA ARG A 550 -18.01 -29.57 -10.49
C ARG A 550 -17.48 -28.44 -11.40
N THR A 551 -16.17 -28.37 -11.61
CA THR A 551 -15.52 -27.36 -12.49
C THR A 551 -15.98 -27.53 -13.93
N THR A 552 -16.06 -28.77 -14.42
CA THR A 552 -16.51 -29.08 -15.78
C THR A 552 -18.00 -28.76 -15.97
N ALA A 553 -18.83 -28.97 -14.95
CA ALA A 553 -20.27 -28.68 -14.98
C ALA A 553 -20.58 -27.17 -14.90
N GLN A 554 -19.68 -26.36 -14.37
CA GLN A 554 -19.88 -24.92 -14.24
C GLN A 554 -19.90 -24.27 -15.63
N ARG A 555 -21.00 -23.61 -15.99
CA ARG A 555 -21.22 -23.00 -17.31
C ARG A 555 -21.14 -21.47 -17.30
N THR A 556 -21.40 -20.89 -16.13
CA THR A 556 -21.50 -19.43 -15.96
C THR A 556 -20.70 -19.02 -14.74
N PHE A 557 -19.80 -18.06 -14.95
CA PHE A 557 -18.91 -17.54 -13.90
C PHE A 557 -19.31 -16.12 -13.54
N VAL A 558 -20.57 -15.94 -13.15
CA VAL A 558 -21.14 -14.69 -12.64
C VAL A 558 -21.90 -14.98 -11.35
N PRO A 559 -22.05 -14.00 -10.44
CA PRO A 559 -22.80 -14.20 -9.20
C PRO A 559 -24.27 -14.53 -9.50
N ALA A 560 -24.84 -15.48 -8.73
CA ALA A 560 -26.19 -16.00 -8.96
C ALA A 560 -27.29 -14.98 -8.65
N ALA A 561 -27.07 -14.09 -7.69
CA ALA A 561 -28.07 -13.12 -7.23
C ALA A 561 -27.38 -11.84 -6.76
N ARG A 562 -26.89 -11.04 -7.70
CA ARG A 562 -26.31 -9.74 -7.40
C ARG A 562 -27.07 -8.64 -8.14
N ASP A 563 -27.70 -7.76 -7.38
CA ASP A 563 -28.30 -6.52 -7.92
C ASP A 563 -27.27 -5.37 -7.84
N ARG A 564 -26.29 -5.42 -8.74
CA ARG A 564 -25.25 -4.40 -8.84
C ARG A 564 -25.11 -3.95 -10.29
N ALA A 565 -25.51 -2.72 -10.58
CA ALA A 565 -25.23 -2.12 -11.89
C ALA A 565 -23.74 -1.87 -12.06
N VAL A 566 -23.14 -2.37 -13.15
CA VAL A 566 -21.70 -2.17 -13.46
C VAL A 566 -21.55 -1.05 -14.49
N PRO A 567 -21.04 0.14 -14.10
CA PRO A 567 -20.84 1.27 -15.00
C PRO A 567 -19.80 0.98 -16.09
N ALA A 568 -19.77 1.83 -17.14
CA ALA A 568 -18.93 1.61 -18.31
C ALA A 568 -17.44 1.53 -17.99
N SER A 569 -16.94 2.38 -17.09
CA SER A 569 -15.54 2.41 -16.67
C SER A 569 -15.12 1.08 -16.01
N LEU A 570 -15.94 0.55 -15.11
CA LEU A 570 -15.66 -0.72 -14.44
C LEU A 570 -15.80 -1.92 -15.39
N ARG A 571 -16.72 -1.87 -16.38
CA ARG A 571 -16.78 -2.89 -17.43
C ARG A 571 -15.53 -2.89 -18.31
N ALA A 572 -14.99 -1.71 -18.63
CA ALA A 572 -13.75 -1.59 -19.39
C ALA A 572 -12.57 -2.18 -18.59
N TYR A 573 -12.46 -1.85 -17.30
CA TYR A 573 -11.45 -2.43 -16.41
C TYR A 573 -11.54 -3.95 -16.35
N ALA A 574 -12.73 -4.51 -16.11
CA ALA A 574 -12.93 -5.96 -16.00
C ALA A 574 -12.54 -6.75 -17.26
N ARG A 575 -12.60 -6.12 -18.44
CA ARG A 575 -12.19 -6.76 -19.71
C ARG A 575 -10.68 -6.93 -19.84
N LEU A 576 -9.91 -5.98 -19.31
CA LEU A 576 -8.47 -5.90 -19.54
C LEU A 576 -7.67 -6.39 -18.34
N VAL A 577 -8.27 -6.44 -17.15
CA VAL A 577 -7.54 -6.74 -15.91
C VAL A 577 -7.06 -8.19 -15.85
N SER A 578 -5.82 -8.37 -15.39
CA SER A 578 -5.23 -9.67 -15.03
C SER A 578 -5.75 -10.18 -13.68
N SER A 579 -5.35 -11.39 -13.29
CA SER A 579 -5.63 -11.95 -11.98
C SER A 579 -4.79 -11.27 -10.87
N ALA A 580 -5.20 -11.47 -9.61
CA ALA A 580 -4.54 -10.85 -8.45
C ALA A 580 -3.09 -11.31 -8.25
N ASP A 581 -2.77 -12.58 -8.54
CA ASP A 581 -1.41 -13.13 -8.51
C ASP A 581 -0.45 -12.50 -9.53
N ARG A 582 -0.98 -11.72 -10.47
CA ARG A 582 -0.24 -10.91 -11.45
C ARG A 582 -0.36 -9.40 -11.20
N GLY A 583 -0.82 -9.00 -10.01
CA GLY A 583 -0.94 -7.60 -9.61
C GLY A 583 -2.23 -6.90 -10.03
N ALA A 584 -3.21 -7.61 -10.63
CA ALA A 584 -4.45 -7.04 -11.15
C ALA A 584 -4.20 -5.82 -12.05
N VAL A 585 -3.26 -5.93 -12.98
CA VAL A 585 -2.90 -4.90 -13.97
C VAL A 585 -3.72 -5.07 -15.24
N ARG A 586 -3.88 -4.02 -16.02
CA ARG A 586 -4.47 -4.14 -17.35
C ARG A 586 -3.44 -4.75 -18.31
N LEU A 587 -3.84 -5.80 -19.02
CA LEU A 587 -3.04 -6.43 -20.07
C LEU A 587 -3.57 -6.01 -21.43
N LEU A 588 -2.66 -5.72 -22.36
CA LEU A 588 -2.97 -5.57 -23.78
C LEU A 588 -2.96 -6.95 -24.47
N ASP A 589 -3.61 -7.07 -25.63
CA ASP A 589 -3.80 -8.36 -26.33
C ASP A 589 -2.48 -9.12 -26.61
N ASP A 590 -1.37 -8.40 -26.81
CA ASP A 590 -0.05 -8.97 -27.03
C ASP A 590 0.58 -9.60 -25.79
N GLU A 591 0.08 -9.27 -24.59
CA GLU A 591 0.59 -9.74 -23.28
C GLU A 591 -0.25 -10.89 -22.70
N THR A 592 -1.34 -11.26 -23.39
CA THR A 592 -2.23 -12.35 -22.96
C THR A 592 -1.78 -13.73 -23.42
N ARG A 593 -0.66 -13.84 -24.15
CA ARG A 593 -0.13 -15.10 -24.72
C ARG A 593 0.95 -15.74 -23.88
#